data_c6f80cb959e9a84756dcc90e33c15194
#
_entry.id   c6f80cb959e9a84756dcc90e33c15194
#
_cell.length_a   1.000
_cell.length_b   1.000
_cell.length_c   1.000
_cell.angle_alpha   90.00
_cell.angle_beta   90.00
_cell.angle_gamma   90.00
#
_symmetry.space_group_name_H-M   'P 1'
#
loop_
_entity.id
_entity.type
_entity.pdbx_description
1 polymer ?
#
loop_
_entity_poly.entity_id
_entity_poly.type
_entity_poly.pdbx_seq_one_letter_code
_entity_poly.pdbx_strand_id
1 'polypeptide(L)'
;MSDQVRLEDLCTVLRSKNAGPFLITLDMIFKDRKVYEVIADRRSITEALVAERYALDVDDVVAVEYIDGLNAVKATYKRRLSAGRPGDPDCYGMAQEGPLLDIQFPRDMFER
;
A
#
# COMPACT_ATOMS: atom_id res chain seq x y z
N MET A 1 -7.16 -3.48 -24.92
CA MET A 1 -6.30 -2.71 -24.02
C MET A 1 -7.07 -2.27 -22.80
N SER A 2 -6.42 -2.29 -21.66
CA SER A 2 -7.04 -1.86 -20.43
C SER A 2 -6.99 -0.34 -20.27
N ASP A 3 -8.10 0.25 -19.85
CA ASP A 3 -8.13 1.67 -19.49
C ASP A 3 -7.60 1.90 -18.07
N GLN A 4 -7.13 0.85 -17.43
CA GLN A 4 -6.60 0.89 -16.08
C GLN A 4 -5.09 0.66 -16.10
N VAL A 5 -4.41 1.23 -15.12
CA VAL A 5 -3.00 0.98 -14.88
C VAL A 5 -2.84 0.42 -13.47
N ARG A 6 -1.99 -0.58 -13.32
CA ARG A 6 -1.82 -1.26 -12.04
C ARG A 6 -0.83 -0.50 -11.17
N LEU A 7 -1.10 -0.50 -9.87
CA LEU A 7 -0.20 0.14 -8.90
C LEU A 7 1.24 -0.39 -9.05
N GLU A 8 1.40 -1.70 -9.24
CA GLU A 8 2.73 -2.30 -9.36
C GLU A 8 3.52 -1.75 -10.55
N ASP A 9 2.83 -1.36 -11.63
CA ASP A 9 3.49 -0.80 -12.80
C ASP A 9 3.94 0.64 -12.59
N LEU A 10 3.38 1.31 -11.61
CA LEU A 10 3.70 2.70 -11.29
C LEU A 10 4.81 2.82 -10.25
N CYS A 11 5.18 1.72 -9.61
CA CYS A 11 6.12 1.73 -8.48
C CYS A 11 7.45 1.09 -8.85
N THR A 12 8.56 1.65 -8.32
CA THR A 12 9.87 1.00 -8.34
C THR A 12 9.98 0.02 -7.18
N VAL A 13 9.29 0.31 -6.07
CA VAL A 13 9.29 -0.56 -4.88
C VAL A 13 7.84 -0.72 -4.44
N LEU A 14 7.46 -1.95 -4.20
CA LEU A 14 6.15 -2.31 -3.66
C LEU A 14 6.40 -3.47 -2.72
N ARG A 15 6.42 -3.21 -1.42
CA ARG A 15 6.81 -4.23 -0.44
C ARG A 15 6.04 -4.10 0.86
N SER A 16 6.08 -5.18 1.65
CA SER A 16 5.56 -5.18 3.01
C SER A 16 6.64 -5.67 3.96
N LYS A 17 6.57 -5.22 5.20
CA LYS A 17 7.50 -5.68 6.26
C LYS A 17 6.87 -5.46 7.63
N ASN A 18 7.40 -6.17 8.63
CA ASN A 18 6.99 -5.97 10.01
C ASN A 18 7.49 -4.62 10.52
N ALA A 19 6.61 -3.94 11.26
CA ALA A 19 6.94 -2.69 11.97
C ALA A 19 6.75 -2.91 13.47
N GLY A 20 6.93 -4.15 13.92
CA GLY A 20 6.69 -4.61 15.28
C GLY A 20 5.89 -5.89 15.25
N PRO A 21 5.64 -6.53 16.40
CA PRO A 21 4.98 -7.84 16.42
C PRO A 21 3.53 -7.81 15.95
N PHE A 22 2.87 -6.64 16.00
CA PHE A 22 1.46 -6.51 15.65
C PHE A 22 1.21 -5.55 14.50
N LEU A 23 2.26 -5.03 13.85
CA LEU A 23 2.13 -4.04 12.79
C LEU A 23 2.82 -4.49 11.51
N ILE A 24 2.19 -4.14 10.39
CA ILE A 24 2.77 -4.31 9.04
C ILE A 24 2.83 -2.93 8.40
N THR A 25 3.94 -2.64 7.72
CA THR A 25 4.02 -1.47 6.86
C THR A 25 4.05 -1.91 5.40
N LEU A 26 3.36 -1.13 4.57
CA LEU A 26 3.34 -1.28 3.12
C LEU A 26 4.03 -0.06 2.53
N ASP A 27 5.10 -0.29 1.77
CA ASP A 27 5.86 0.79 1.14
C ASP A 27 5.59 0.79 -0.36
N MET A 28 5.15 1.94 -0.87
CA MET A 28 4.85 2.15 -2.28
C MET A 28 5.69 3.33 -2.76
N ILE A 29 6.76 3.05 -3.51
CA ILE A 29 7.65 4.11 -4.02
C ILE A 29 7.43 4.22 -5.52
N PHE A 30 6.95 5.39 -5.96
CA PHE A 30 6.56 5.60 -7.35
C PHE A 30 7.77 5.94 -8.22
N LYS A 31 7.75 5.48 -9.46
CA LYS A 31 8.81 5.71 -10.45
C LYS A 31 8.89 7.15 -10.88
N ASP A 32 7.73 7.81 -10.99
CA ASP A 32 7.58 9.11 -11.62
C ASP A 32 7.00 10.10 -10.59
N ARG A 33 7.69 11.22 -10.42
CA ARG A 33 7.25 12.29 -9.53
C ARG A 33 5.84 12.78 -9.86
N LYS A 34 5.52 12.90 -11.15
CA LYS A 34 4.21 13.39 -11.58
C LYS A 34 3.10 12.42 -11.20
N VAL A 35 3.37 11.12 -11.33
CA VAL A 35 2.41 10.10 -10.92
C VAL A 35 2.18 10.19 -9.42
N TYR A 36 3.26 10.27 -8.65
CA TYR A 36 3.15 10.43 -7.20
C TYR A 36 2.32 11.67 -6.84
N GLU A 37 2.56 12.79 -7.50
CA GLU A 37 1.84 14.04 -7.20
C GLU A 37 0.35 13.90 -7.45
N VAL A 38 -0.05 13.22 -8.51
CA VAL A 38 -1.49 12.98 -8.78
C VAL A 38 -2.10 12.11 -7.68
N ILE A 39 -1.41 11.04 -7.31
CA ILE A 39 -1.86 10.14 -6.23
C ILE A 39 -2.00 10.90 -4.91
N ALA A 40 -1.02 11.73 -4.58
CA ALA A 40 -1.02 12.50 -3.35
C ALA A 40 -2.09 13.59 -3.33
N ASP A 41 -2.21 14.34 -4.42
CA ASP A 41 -3.19 15.42 -4.51
C ASP A 41 -4.63 14.91 -4.41
N ARG A 42 -4.90 13.77 -4.99
CA ARG A 42 -6.23 13.16 -4.97
C ARG A 42 -6.46 12.26 -3.77
N ARG A 43 -5.43 12.04 -2.96
CA ARG A 43 -5.49 11.11 -1.83
C ARG A 43 -6.03 9.75 -2.28
N SER A 44 -5.50 9.23 -3.38
CA SER A 44 -6.03 8.03 -4.03
C SER A 44 -5.81 6.76 -3.22
N ILE A 45 -4.83 6.75 -2.32
CA ILE A 45 -4.59 5.64 -1.41
C ILE A 45 -5.02 6.09 -0.03
N THR A 46 -6.10 5.49 0.46
CA THR A 46 -6.76 5.87 1.70
C THR A 46 -6.76 4.71 2.68
N GLU A 47 -7.05 5.02 3.94
CA GLU A 47 -7.24 4.00 4.96
C GLU A 47 -8.35 3.03 4.55
N ALA A 48 -9.44 3.55 3.98
CA ALA A 48 -10.56 2.73 3.52
C ALA A 48 -10.15 1.77 2.41
N LEU A 49 -9.31 2.23 1.46
CA LEU A 49 -8.82 1.37 0.39
C LEU A 49 -7.95 0.24 0.95
N VAL A 50 -7.04 0.56 1.86
CA VAL A 50 -6.17 -0.44 2.48
C VAL A 50 -7.02 -1.45 3.26
N ALA A 51 -7.97 -0.98 4.05
CA ALA A 51 -8.86 -1.85 4.82
C ALA A 51 -9.64 -2.80 3.91
N GLU A 52 -10.19 -2.28 2.81
CA GLU A 52 -10.93 -3.10 1.85
C GLU A 52 -10.05 -4.19 1.23
N ARG A 53 -8.85 -3.81 0.77
CA ARG A 53 -7.96 -4.74 0.07
C ARG A 53 -7.39 -5.82 0.98
N TYR A 54 -7.23 -5.50 2.26
CA TYR A 54 -6.66 -6.42 3.24
C TYR A 54 -7.70 -7.09 4.12
N ALA A 55 -8.99 -6.88 3.82
CA ALA A 55 -10.11 -7.43 4.60
C ALA A 55 -10.01 -7.08 6.09
N LEU A 56 -9.74 -5.81 6.36
CA LEU A 56 -9.59 -5.28 7.71
C LEU A 56 -10.72 -4.31 8.02
N ASP A 57 -10.95 -4.06 9.30
CA ASP A 57 -11.71 -2.89 9.72
C ASP A 57 -10.86 -1.65 9.47
N VAL A 58 -11.49 -0.55 9.08
CA VAL A 58 -10.75 0.69 8.82
C VAL A 58 -9.98 1.15 10.07
N ASP A 59 -10.51 0.85 11.26
CA ASP A 59 -9.86 1.18 12.53
C ASP A 59 -8.54 0.43 12.75
N ASP A 60 -8.31 -0.67 12.02
CA ASP A 60 -7.05 -1.40 12.09
C ASP A 60 -5.97 -0.78 11.22
N VAL A 61 -6.34 0.14 10.34
CA VAL A 61 -5.36 0.89 9.54
C VAL A 61 -4.90 2.08 10.37
N VAL A 62 -3.64 2.02 10.80
CA VAL A 62 -3.08 3.00 11.73
C VAL A 62 -2.83 4.34 11.04
N ALA A 63 -2.26 4.30 9.84
CA ALA A 63 -1.90 5.51 9.11
C ALA A 63 -1.69 5.23 7.63
N VAL A 64 -1.96 6.23 6.81
CA VAL A 64 -1.52 6.28 5.41
C VAL A 64 -0.79 7.60 5.27
N GLU A 65 0.50 7.55 4.99
CA GLU A 65 1.37 8.71 4.96
C GLU A 65 1.91 8.93 3.56
N TYR A 66 1.92 10.20 3.13
CA TYR A 66 2.47 10.61 1.84
C TYR A 66 3.81 11.30 2.10
N ILE A 67 4.88 10.72 1.54
CA ILE A 67 6.25 11.16 1.80
C ILE A 67 6.80 11.81 0.53
N ASP A 68 6.66 13.12 0.44
CA ASP A 68 6.98 13.87 -0.78
C ASP A 68 8.43 13.70 -1.22
N GLY A 69 9.35 13.73 -0.28
CA GLY A 69 10.78 13.64 -0.60
C GLY A 69 11.21 12.32 -1.21
N LEU A 70 10.38 11.26 -1.08
CA LEU A 70 10.69 9.94 -1.58
C LEU A 70 9.75 9.48 -2.69
N ASN A 71 8.78 10.31 -3.09
CA ASN A 71 7.70 9.92 -3.98
C ASN A 71 7.02 8.64 -3.49
N ALA A 72 6.75 8.56 -2.19
CA ALA A 72 6.32 7.34 -1.56
C ALA A 72 5.02 7.51 -0.78
N VAL A 73 4.26 6.42 -0.71
CA VAL A 73 3.12 6.29 0.21
C VAL A 73 3.44 5.12 1.13
N LYS A 74 3.24 5.33 2.42
CA LYS A 74 3.47 4.32 3.44
C LYS A 74 2.18 4.08 4.20
N ALA A 75 1.67 2.85 4.17
CA ALA A 75 0.50 2.46 4.93
C ALA A 75 0.92 1.51 6.05
N THR A 76 0.31 1.68 7.23
CA THR A 76 0.59 0.83 8.40
C THR A 76 -0.73 0.28 8.91
N TYR A 77 -0.80 -1.03 9.15
CA TYR A 77 -1.99 -1.64 9.71
C TYR A 77 -1.64 -2.67 10.78
N LYS A 78 -2.63 -2.98 11.62
CA LYS A 78 -2.49 -3.95 12.71
C LYS A 78 -2.71 -5.36 12.20
N ARG A 79 -1.83 -6.27 12.62
CA ARG A 79 -2.00 -7.70 12.37
C ARG A 79 -2.89 -8.30 13.46
N ARG A 80 -3.69 -9.28 13.08
CA ARG A 80 -4.52 -10.01 14.04
C ARG A 80 -3.68 -10.98 14.86
N LEU A 81 -2.60 -11.52 14.27
CA LEU A 81 -1.67 -12.41 14.95
C LEU A 81 -0.33 -11.71 15.10
N SER A 82 0.29 -11.90 16.28
CA SER A 82 1.65 -11.42 16.50
C SER A 82 2.63 -12.14 15.58
N ALA A 83 3.62 -11.42 15.06
CA ALA A 83 4.64 -11.98 14.21
C ALA A 83 5.37 -13.13 14.93
N GLY A 84 5.52 -14.26 14.25
CA GLY A 84 6.22 -15.43 14.79
C GLY A 84 5.41 -16.31 15.70
N ARG A 85 4.15 -16.01 15.96
CA ARG A 85 3.27 -16.87 16.77
C ARG A 85 2.84 -18.09 15.96
N PRO A 86 2.54 -19.22 16.65
CA PRO A 86 1.93 -20.36 15.99
C PRO A 86 0.67 -19.92 15.22
N GLY A 87 0.56 -20.34 13.97
CA GLY A 87 -0.53 -19.93 13.11
C GLY A 87 -0.27 -18.70 12.27
N ASP A 88 0.85 -18.01 12.49
CA ASP A 88 1.26 -16.89 11.66
C ASP A 88 2.02 -17.43 10.42
N PRO A 89 1.44 -17.32 9.22
CA PRO A 89 2.09 -17.83 8.01
C PRO A 89 3.21 -16.92 7.51
N ASP A 90 3.35 -15.72 8.07
CA ASP A 90 4.31 -14.73 7.58
C ASP A 90 4.84 -13.90 8.75
N CYS A 91 5.83 -14.46 9.46
CA CYS A 91 6.36 -13.81 10.65
C CYS A 91 7.15 -12.53 10.36
N TYR A 92 7.59 -12.33 9.11
CA TYR A 92 8.33 -11.12 8.71
C TYR A 92 7.46 -10.09 7.99
N GLY A 93 6.22 -10.42 7.69
CA GLY A 93 5.34 -9.52 6.96
C GLY A 93 5.72 -9.33 5.48
N MET A 94 6.60 -10.15 4.95
CA MET A 94 7.16 -9.96 3.60
C MET A 94 6.25 -10.45 2.48
N ALA A 95 5.21 -11.22 2.81
CA ALA A 95 4.26 -11.74 1.83
C ALA A 95 2.96 -10.95 1.79
N GLN A 96 2.91 -9.77 2.42
CA GLN A 96 1.67 -9.00 2.55
C GLN A 96 1.45 -7.98 1.42
N GLU A 97 2.36 -7.89 0.44
CA GLU A 97 2.16 -6.99 -0.70
C GLU A 97 1.16 -7.51 -1.73
N GLY A 98 0.79 -8.81 -1.67
CA GLY A 98 -0.11 -9.41 -2.66
C GLY A 98 -1.38 -8.62 -2.94
N PRO A 99 -2.15 -8.20 -1.91
CA PRO A 99 -3.35 -7.41 -2.16
C PRO A 99 -3.12 -6.06 -2.85
N LEU A 100 -1.90 -5.50 -2.74
CA LEU A 100 -1.56 -4.26 -3.45
C LEU A 100 -1.48 -4.46 -4.96
N LEU A 101 -1.16 -5.69 -5.40
CA LEU A 101 -1.03 -5.99 -6.83
C LEU A 101 -2.35 -5.88 -7.57
N ASP A 102 -3.47 -5.99 -6.87
CA ASP A 102 -4.80 -5.89 -7.45
C ASP A 102 -5.31 -4.45 -7.57
N ILE A 103 -4.58 -3.49 -7.00
CA ILE A 103 -5.01 -2.10 -7.04
C ILE A 103 -4.74 -1.52 -8.43
N GLN A 104 -5.77 -0.90 -9.01
CA GLN A 104 -5.69 -0.28 -10.34
C GLN A 104 -6.28 1.13 -10.29
N PHE A 105 -5.78 1.98 -11.16
CA PHE A 105 -6.26 3.34 -11.30
C PHE A 105 -6.62 3.61 -12.77
N PRO A 106 -7.59 4.50 -13.03
CA PRO A 106 -7.88 4.91 -14.41
C PRO A 106 -6.63 5.52 -15.04
N ARG A 107 -6.28 5.05 -16.25
CA ARG A 107 -5.07 5.52 -16.94
C ARG A 107 -5.12 7.02 -17.20
N ASP A 108 -6.30 7.54 -17.55
CA ASP A 108 -6.48 8.96 -17.86
C ASP A 108 -6.28 9.88 -16.65
N MET A 109 -6.29 9.32 -15.45
CA MET A 109 -5.99 10.05 -14.22
C MET A 109 -4.61 10.70 -14.26
N PHE A 110 -3.67 10.09 -14.99
CA PHE A 110 -2.29 10.53 -15.08
C PHE A 110 -1.97 11.29 -16.36
N GLU A 111 -2.94 11.44 -17.24
CA GLU A 111 -2.79 12.17 -18.49
C GLU A 111 -3.09 13.64 -18.27
N ARG A 112 -2.07 14.48 -18.43
CA ARG A 112 -2.21 15.92 -18.32
C ARG A 112 -1.26 16.63 -19.27
#